data_26cf0b49059a57f2bb5fc28c8132b9f9
#
_entry.id   26cf0b49059a57f2bb5fc28c8132b9f9
#
_cell.length_a   1.000
_cell.length_b   1.000
_cell.length_c   1.000
_cell.angle_alpha   90.00
_cell.angle_beta   90.00
_cell.angle_gamma   90.00
#
_symmetry.space_group_name_H-M   'P 1'
#
loop_
_entity.id
_entity.type
_entity.pdbx_description
1 polymer ?
#
loop_
_entity_poly.entity_id
_entity_poly.type
_entity_poly.pdbx_seq_one_letter_code
_entity_poly.pdbx_strand_id
1 'polypeptide(L)'
;MNTTFREEDQKYVMTFEGRLDTASTAQVKKDIKALDNCEGHDIILDCSQLTYICSSGLRLFLAVLKNARSKGSRTIITGLND
;
A
#
# COMPACT_ATOMS: atom_id res chain seq x y z
N MET A 1 -7.96 11.88 -0.70
CA MET A 1 -6.97 10.78 -0.76
C MET A 1 -6.87 10.28 -2.17
N ASN A 2 -5.68 10.31 -2.75
CA ASN A 2 -5.44 9.78 -4.08
C ASN A 2 -4.50 8.58 -3.99
N THR A 3 -4.82 7.53 -4.75
CA THR A 3 -3.93 6.38 -4.91
C THR A 3 -3.62 6.20 -6.39
N THR A 4 -2.39 5.81 -6.67
CA THR A 4 -1.93 5.51 -8.02
C THR A 4 -1.28 4.14 -8.01
N PHE A 5 -1.61 3.32 -8.99
CA PHE A 5 -1.07 1.97 -9.10
C PHE A 5 -0.33 1.83 -10.43
N ARG A 6 0.88 1.26 -10.37
CA ARG A 6 1.62 0.96 -11.59
C ARG A 6 2.48 -0.29 -11.38
N GLU A 7 2.83 -0.92 -12.48
CA GLU A 7 3.71 -2.07 -12.51
C GLU A 7 5.01 -1.69 -13.20
N GLU A 8 6.15 -1.94 -12.55
CA GLU A 8 7.48 -1.64 -13.09
C GLU A 8 8.43 -2.76 -12.71
N ASP A 9 9.13 -3.35 -13.69
CA ASP A 9 10.20 -4.32 -13.46
C ASP A 9 9.82 -5.42 -12.46
N GLN A 10 8.65 -6.01 -12.64
CA GLN A 10 8.12 -7.06 -11.76
C GLN A 10 7.87 -6.56 -10.33
N LYS A 11 7.53 -5.27 -10.20
CA LYS A 11 7.14 -4.66 -8.94
C LYS A 11 5.81 -3.96 -9.12
N TYR A 12 4.98 -4.05 -8.10
CA TYR A 12 3.76 -3.25 -8.04
C TYR A 12 4.04 -2.06 -7.15
N VAL A 13 3.86 -0.86 -7.69
CA VAL A 13 4.07 0.38 -6.95
C VAL A 13 2.72 1.05 -6.74
N MET A 14 2.34 1.26 -5.51
CA MET A 14 1.14 2.02 -5.18
C MET A 14 1.55 3.26 -4.40
N THR A 15 1.18 4.42 -4.93
CA THR A 15 1.48 5.71 -4.33
C THR A 15 0.23 6.24 -3.64
N PHE A 16 0.42 6.72 -2.42
CA PHE A 16 -0.66 7.29 -1.61
C PHE A 16 -0.39 8.76 -1.41
N GLU A 17 -1.38 9.59 -1.72
CA GLU A 17 -1.24 11.04 -1.62
C GLU A 17 -2.40 11.61 -0.77
N GLY A 18 -2.05 12.37 0.24
CA GLY A 18 -3.01 13.06 1.10
C GLY A 18 -3.10 12.45 2.48
N ARG A 19 -4.31 12.40 3.04
CA ARG A 19 -4.56 11.93 4.41
C ARG A 19 -5.24 10.57 4.38
N LEU A 20 -4.62 9.60 5.00
CA LEU A 20 -5.24 8.29 5.19
C LEU A 20 -5.90 8.28 6.58
N ASP A 21 -7.07 8.89 6.65
CA ASP A 21 -7.87 8.93 7.86
C ASP A 21 -8.95 7.86 7.83
N THR A 22 -9.79 7.82 8.86
CA THR A 22 -10.84 6.81 8.96
C THR A 22 -11.80 6.84 7.77
N ALA A 23 -12.10 8.03 7.25
CA ALA A 23 -13.00 8.17 6.11
C ALA A 23 -12.39 7.61 4.82
N SER A 24 -11.07 7.68 4.68
CA SER A 24 -10.37 7.22 3.49
C SER A 24 -10.10 5.72 3.48
N THR A 25 -10.17 5.06 4.63
CA THR A 25 -9.78 3.65 4.73
C THR A 25 -10.61 2.74 3.85
N ALA A 26 -11.89 3.03 3.68
CA ALA A 26 -12.76 2.20 2.83
C ALA A 26 -12.31 2.22 1.37
N GLN A 27 -11.92 3.40 0.88
CA GLN A 27 -11.41 3.55 -0.48
C GLN A 27 -10.09 2.82 -0.64
N VAL A 28 -9.16 3.03 0.29
CA VAL A 28 -7.84 2.40 0.24
C VAL A 28 -7.97 0.88 0.33
N LYS A 29 -8.90 0.39 1.14
CA LYS A 29 -9.14 -1.04 1.25
C LYS A 29 -9.53 -1.65 -0.10
N LYS A 30 -10.30 -0.93 -0.91
CA LYS A 30 -10.63 -1.37 -2.27
C LYS A 30 -9.42 -1.29 -3.18
N ASP A 31 -8.67 -0.22 -3.08
CA ASP A 31 -7.53 0.03 -3.97
C ASP A 31 -6.43 -1.02 -3.77
N ILE A 32 -6.14 -1.39 -2.53
CA ILE A 32 -5.07 -2.35 -2.24
C ILE A 32 -5.43 -3.77 -2.67
N LYS A 33 -6.67 -4.05 -3.03
CA LYS A 33 -7.03 -5.36 -3.58
C LYS A 33 -6.32 -5.65 -4.89
N ALA A 34 -5.89 -4.62 -5.61
CA ALA A 34 -5.07 -4.79 -6.80
C ALA A 34 -3.73 -5.46 -6.48
N LEU A 35 -3.30 -5.42 -5.22
CA LEU A 35 -2.04 -6.02 -4.76
C LEU A 35 -2.21 -7.45 -4.28
N ASP A 36 -3.42 -7.98 -4.20
CA ASP A 36 -3.68 -9.31 -3.66
C ASP A 36 -3.01 -10.41 -4.48
N ASN A 37 -2.95 -10.24 -5.79
CA ASN A 37 -2.40 -11.23 -6.70
C ASN A 37 -0.97 -10.83 -7.07
N CYS A 38 -0.08 -10.87 -6.09
CA CYS A 38 1.27 -10.32 -6.22
C CYS A 38 2.35 -11.40 -6.43
N GLU A 39 1.99 -12.61 -6.79
CA GLU A 39 2.97 -13.66 -7.04
C GLU A 39 3.93 -13.24 -8.15
N GLY A 40 5.23 -13.38 -7.87
CA GLY A 40 6.27 -12.98 -8.81
C GLY A 40 6.55 -11.48 -8.84
N HIS A 41 5.89 -10.70 -7.97
CA HIS A 41 6.08 -9.25 -7.89
C HIS A 41 6.35 -8.83 -6.46
N ASP A 42 7.30 -7.93 -6.27
CA ASP A 42 7.45 -7.23 -5.01
C ASP A 42 6.49 -6.04 -4.98
N ILE A 43 6.14 -5.60 -3.78
CA ILE A 43 5.20 -4.51 -3.60
C ILE A 43 5.92 -3.33 -2.97
N ILE A 44 5.73 -2.15 -3.55
CA ILE A 44 6.24 -0.90 -2.99
C ILE A 44 5.04 -0.03 -2.65
N LEU A 45 4.93 0.32 -1.38
CA LEU A 45 3.93 1.27 -0.90
C LEU A 45 4.63 2.61 -0.72
N ASP A 46 4.44 3.51 -1.66
CA ASP A 46 5.09 4.82 -1.65
C ASP A 46 4.24 5.80 -0.85
N CYS A 47 4.71 6.14 0.33
CA CYS A 47 4.02 7.03 1.25
C CYS A 47 4.68 8.41 1.33
N SER A 48 5.52 8.76 0.36
CA SER A 48 6.24 10.04 0.38
C SER A 48 5.30 11.24 0.31
N GLN A 49 4.11 11.08 -0.26
CA GLN A 49 3.10 12.13 -0.35
C GLN A 49 1.98 11.96 0.68
N LEU A 50 2.14 11.04 1.59
CA LEU A 50 1.17 10.79 2.64
C LEU A 50 1.43 11.73 3.80
N THR A 51 0.45 12.54 4.18
CA THR A 51 0.61 13.55 5.24
C THR A 51 0.11 13.08 6.59
N TYR A 52 -0.69 12.00 6.61
CA TYR A 52 -1.25 11.48 7.85
C TYR A 52 -1.71 10.04 7.61
N ILE A 53 -1.53 9.19 8.61
CA ILE A 53 -2.05 7.83 8.58
C ILE A 53 -2.65 7.50 9.95
N CYS A 54 -3.90 7.03 9.94
CA CYS A 54 -4.56 6.57 11.18
C CYS A 54 -4.24 5.09 11.42
N SER A 55 -4.59 4.59 12.61
CA SER A 55 -4.32 3.20 12.96
C SER A 55 -5.03 2.21 12.05
N SER A 56 -6.25 2.53 11.60
CA SER A 56 -6.97 1.67 10.64
C SER A 56 -6.25 1.59 9.32
N GLY A 57 -5.69 2.71 8.85
CA GLY A 57 -4.90 2.74 7.63
C GLY A 57 -3.64 1.92 7.75
N LEU A 58 -2.96 2.03 8.88
CA LEU A 58 -1.75 1.23 9.12
C LEU A 58 -2.06 -0.26 9.09
N ARG A 59 -3.21 -0.66 9.61
CA ARG A 59 -3.63 -2.07 9.55
C ARG A 59 -3.82 -2.57 8.14
N LEU A 60 -4.28 -1.71 7.23
CA LEU A 60 -4.41 -2.08 5.83
C LEU A 60 -3.04 -2.38 5.22
N PHE A 61 -2.04 -1.56 5.54
CA PHE A 61 -0.67 -1.79 5.08
C PHE A 61 -0.12 -3.10 5.64
N LEU A 62 -0.38 -3.39 6.91
CA LEU A 62 0.04 -4.65 7.50
C LEU A 62 -0.63 -5.84 6.84
N ALA A 63 -1.89 -5.70 6.43
CA ALA A 63 -2.60 -6.76 5.71
C ALA A 63 -1.95 -7.03 4.36
N VAL A 64 -1.53 -5.98 3.64
CA VAL A 64 -0.81 -6.11 2.38
C VAL A 64 0.49 -6.87 2.60
N LEU A 65 1.23 -6.51 3.64
CA LEU A 65 2.50 -7.14 3.97
C LEU A 65 2.34 -8.63 4.26
N LYS A 66 1.32 -8.99 5.03
CA LYS A 66 1.04 -10.39 5.35
C LYS A 66 0.65 -11.19 4.12
N ASN A 67 -0.18 -10.62 3.27
CA ASN A 67 -0.61 -11.27 2.04
C ASN A 67 0.57 -11.50 1.10
N ALA A 68 1.41 -10.49 0.92
CA ALA A 68 2.60 -10.59 0.08
C ALA A 68 3.54 -11.69 0.60
N ARG A 69 3.74 -11.71 1.92
CA ARG A 69 4.61 -12.68 2.55
C ARG A 69 4.14 -14.11 2.33
N SER A 70 2.82 -14.33 2.40
CA SER A 70 2.26 -15.66 2.17
C SER A 70 2.44 -16.12 0.73
N LYS A 71 2.70 -15.22 -0.19
CA LYS A 71 2.92 -15.51 -1.61
C LYS A 71 4.38 -15.42 -2.02
N GLY A 72 5.28 -15.29 -1.06
CA GLY A 72 6.71 -15.21 -1.32
C GLY A 72 7.18 -13.87 -1.86
N SER A 73 6.37 -12.84 -1.75
CA SER A 73 6.71 -11.49 -2.20
C SER A 73 7.15 -10.63 -1.03
N ARG A 74 7.90 -9.58 -1.32
CA ARG A 74 8.30 -8.59 -0.32
C ARG A 74 7.47 -7.34 -0.44
N THR A 75 7.27 -6.67 0.69
CA THR A 75 6.61 -5.36 0.72
C THR A 75 7.59 -4.35 1.30
N ILE A 76 7.78 -3.26 0.58
CA ILE A 76 8.64 -2.15 0.98
C ILE A 76 7.76 -0.93 1.14
N ILE A 77 7.86 -0.28 2.28
CA ILE A 77 7.14 0.97 2.55
C ILE A 77 8.16 2.09 2.53
N THR A 78 7.95 3.06 1.63
CA THR A 78 8.89 4.17 1.45
C THR A 78 8.24 5.48 1.84
N GLY A 79 9.07 6.43 2.24
CA GLY A 79 8.63 7.81 2.45
C GLY A 79 7.86 8.07 3.73
N LEU A 80 7.79 7.10 4.66
CA LEU A 80 7.17 7.35 5.95
C LEU A 80 8.08 8.21 6.80
N ASN A 81 7.50 9.28 7.33
CA ASN A 81 8.17 10.14 8.29
C ASN A 81 7.51 9.97 9.65
N ASP A 82 8.30 10.09 10.67
CA ASP A 82 7.81 10.01 12.04
C ASP A 82 7.02 11.25 12.45
#